data_83438b99a902044c0623cd193a93c67e
#
_entry.id   83438b99a902044c0623cd193a93c67e
#
_cell.length_a   1.000
_cell.length_b   1.000
_cell.length_c   1.000
_cell.angle_alpha   90.00
_cell.angle_beta   90.00
_cell.angle_gamma   90.00
#
_symmetry.space_group_name_H-M   'P 1'
#
loop_
_entity.id
_entity.type
_entity.pdbx_description
1 polymer ?
#
loop_
_entity_poly.entity_id
_entity_poly.type
_entity_poly.pdbx_seq_one_letter_code
_entity_poly.pdbx_strand_id
1 'polypeptide(L)'
;GKLAQHEWIQLTSRTDSLTRAPLYIDDTPQLTLFELRAKCRRLKSKHDIQLIVIDYLQLMGGGSNDASGMNREQVIASISRGLKALAKELEVPVIALSQLSRQVEVRGGNKKPMLSDLRESGAIEQDADMVMFIYRPDYYNMEGEGSPDQAQIIVAKHRNGQTGEI
;
A
#
# COMPACT_ATOMS: atom_id res chain seq x y z
N GLY A 1 -0.99 10.31 28.68
CA GLY A 1 -1.06 9.14 29.54
C GLY A 1 0.16 9.11 30.47
N LYS A 2 -0.02 8.63 31.70
CA LYS A 2 1.09 8.45 32.64
C LYS A 2 1.39 6.95 32.67
N LEU A 3 2.56 6.55 32.12
CA LEU A 3 3.06 5.19 32.23
C LEU A 3 3.72 5.00 33.60
N ALA A 4 3.50 3.85 34.23
CA ALA A 4 4.23 3.47 35.43
C ALA A 4 5.67 3.11 35.09
N GLN A 5 6.59 3.16 36.07
CA GLN A 5 8.03 2.93 35.80
C GLN A 5 8.31 1.54 35.20
N HIS A 6 7.60 0.52 35.63
CA HIS A 6 7.75 -0.84 35.06
C HIS A 6 7.26 -0.93 33.61
N GLU A 7 6.21 -0.18 33.24
CA GLU A 7 5.70 -0.11 31.85
C GLU A 7 6.70 0.61 30.95
N TRP A 8 7.38 1.65 31.45
CA TRP A 8 8.46 2.31 30.75
C TRP A 8 9.61 1.35 30.45
N ILE A 9 10.04 0.56 31.45
CA ILE A 9 11.12 -0.44 31.29
C ILE A 9 10.71 -1.48 30.24
N GLN A 10 9.48 -1.98 30.29
CA GLN A 10 8.95 -2.94 29.32
C GLN A 10 8.88 -2.34 27.91
N LEU A 11 8.41 -1.12 27.77
CA LEU A 11 8.33 -0.41 26.51
C LEU A 11 9.72 -0.24 25.91
N THR A 12 10.67 0.28 26.67
CA THR A 12 12.05 0.51 26.22
C THR A 12 12.73 -0.79 25.79
N SER A 13 12.60 -1.86 26.58
CA SER A 13 13.19 -3.17 26.22
C SER A 13 12.60 -3.78 24.95
N ARG A 14 11.30 -3.53 24.66
CA ARG A 14 10.64 -4.03 23.44
C ARG A 14 10.92 -3.14 22.23
N THR A 15 11.16 -1.84 22.41
CA THR A 15 11.52 -0.94 21.30
C THR A 15 12.97 -1.09 20.85
N ASP A 16 13.84 -1.65 21.67
CA ASP A 16 15.24 -1.88 21.30
C ASP A 16 15.41 -2.73 20.04
N SER A 17 14.59 -3.76 19.87
CA SER A 17 14.61 -4.60 18.68
C SER A 17 14.18 -3.83 17.43
N LEU A 18 13.16 -2.98 17.56
CA LEU A 18 12.66 -2.14 16.48
C LEU A 18 13.67 -1.05 16.09
N THR A 19 14.34 -0.45 17.08
CA THR A 19 15.35 0.58 16.84
C THR A 19 16.57 0.03 16.09
N ARG A 20 16.90 -1.27 16.29
CA ARG A 20 17.98 -1.95 15.57
C ARG A 20 17.57 -2.56 14.25
N ALA A 21 16.27 -2.66 13.98
CA ALA A 21 15.78 -3.20 12.72
C ALA A 21 16.15 -2.27 11.54
N PRO A 22 16.49 -2.82 10.38
CA PRO A 22 16.77 -2.03 9.17
C PRO A 22 15.48 -1.46 8.56
N LEU A 23 14.72 -0.71 9.36
CA LEU A 23 13.47 -0.06 9.02
C LEU A 23 13.70 1.45 8.86
N TYR A 24 13.44 1.95 7.67
CA TYR A 24 13.58 3.36 7.31
C TYR A 24 12.19 3.94 7.05
N ILE A 25 11.78 4.91 7.84
CA ILE A 25 10.47 5.56 7.74
C ILE A 25 10.68 6.95 7.14
N ASP A 26 9.93 7.27 6.11
CA ASP A 26 9.88 8.59 5.48
C ASP A 26 8.45 9.12 5.58
N ASP A 27 8.24 10.15 6.36
CA ASP A 27 6.96 10.80 6.62
C ASP A 27 6.76 12.10 5.82
N THR A 28 7.57 12.31 4.77
CA THR A 28 7.47 13.49 3.91
C THR A 28 6.09 13.55 3.24
N PRO A 29 5.30 14.61 3.49
CA PRO A 29 3.98 14.74 2.88
C PRO A 29 4.09 15.01 1.38
N GLN A 30 3.14 14.48 0.60
CA GLN A 30 3.04 14.70 -0.86
C GLN A 30 4.34 14.35 -1.61
N LEU A 31 5.03 13.29 -1.16
CA LEU A 31 6.27 12.83 -1.78
C LEU A 31 6.05 12.56 -3.28
N THR A 32 6.82 13.22 -4.13
CA THR A 32 6.76 13.01 -5.58
C THR A 32 7.46 11.71 -5.98
N LEU A 33 7.10 11.15 -7.14
CA LEU A 33 7.77 9.96 -7.67
C LEU A 33 9.28 10.20 -7.88
N PHE A 34 9.67 11.41 -8.28
CA PHE A 34 11.09 11.77 -8.47
C PHE A 34 11.86 11.74 -7.15
N GLU A 35 11.30 12.35 -6.11
CA GLU A 35 11.92 12.36 -4.77
C GLU A 35 11.99 10.96 -4.17
N LEU A 36 10.89 10.18 -4.28
CA LEU A 36 10.87 8.78 -3.85
C LEU A 36 12.00 7.99 -4.51
N ARG A 37 12.15 8.11 -5.83
CA ARG A 37 13.19 7.42 -6.60
C ARG A 37 14.60 7.79 -6.11
N ALA A 38 14.85 9.08 -5.87
CA ALA A 38 16.15 9.55 -5.35
C ALA A 38 16.44 9.00 -3.94
N LYS A 39 15.41 9.01 -3.05
CA LYS A 39 15.53 8.46 -1.69
C LYS A 39 15.76 6.95 -1.71
N CYS A 40 15.00 6.20 -2.50
CA CYS A 40 15.13 4.74 -2.60
C CYS A 40 16.48 4.32 -3.18
N ARG A 41 16.99 5.00 -4.21
CA ARG A 41 18.33 4.75 -4.76
C ARG A 41 19.42 4.92 -3.68
N ARG A 42 19.32 6.00 -2.90
CA ARG A 42 20.27 6.26 -1.81
C ARG A 42 20.18 5.19 -0.73
N LEU A 43 18.98 4.78 -0.33
CA LEU A 43 18.77 3.72 0.66
C LEU A 43 19.24 2.36 0.13
N LYS A 44 18.99 2.04 -1.13
CA LYS A 44 19.49 0.81 -1.76
C LYS A 44 21.00 0.77 -1.78
N SER A 45 21.65 1.87 -2.19
CA SER A 45 23.12 1.94 -2.24
C SER A 45 23.79 1.88 -0.86
N LYS A 46 23.19 2.50 0.17
CA LYS A 46 23.82 2.60 1.50
C LYS A 46 23.47 1.42 2.42
N HIS A 47 22.27 0.89 2.30
CA HIS A 47 21.68 -0.02 3.28
C HIS A 47 21.13 -1.29 2.66
N ASP A 48 21.24 -1.42 1.35
CA ASP A 48 20.74 -2.56 0.58
C ASP A 48 19.28 -2.96 0.94
N ILE A 49 18.38 -1.97 0.96
CA ILE A 49 16.96 -2.23 1.25
C ILE A 49 16.41 -3.31 0.34
N GLN A 50 15.53 -4.17 0.88
CA GLN A 50 14.99 -5.34 0.20
C GLN A 50 13.48 -5.24 -0.07
N LEU A 51 12.82 -4.21 0.47
CA LEU A 51 11.38 -3.97 0.31
C LEU A 51 11.09 -2.49 0.40
N ILE A 52 10.18 -2.01 -0.44
CA ILE A 52 9.62 -0.66 -0.37
C ILE A 52 8.12 -0.79 -0.11
N VAL A 53 7.62 -0.08 0.92
CA VAL A 53 6.18 -0.01 1.23
C VAL A 53 5.73 1.44 1.12
N ILE A 54 4.61 1.67 0.44
CA ILE A 54 4.01 3.00 0.23
C ILE A 54 2.61 3.01 0.82
N ASP A 55 2.39 3.84 1.82
CA ASP A 55 1.09 4.03 2.48
C ASP A 55 0.65 5.49 2.32
N TYR A 56 -0.22 5.78 1.41
CA TYR A 56 -0.80 5.06 0.30
C TYR A 56 -0.68 5.90 -0.99
N LEU A 57 -0.94 5.31 -2.17
CA LEU A 57 -0.68 5.95 -3.47
C LEU A 57 -1.33 7.32 -3.63
N GLN A 58 -2.53 7.50 -3.09
CA GLN A 58 -3.29 8.73 -3.23
C GLN A 58 -2.71 9.91 -2.43
N LEU A 59 -1.75 9.68 -1.52
CA LEU A 59 -1.01 10.73 -0.82
C LEU A 59 0.23 11.20 -1.59
N MET A 60 0.65 10.45 -2.59
CA MET A 60 1.79 10.86 -3.40
C MET A 60 1.43 12.09 -4.24
N GLY A 61 2.35 13.03 -4.29
CA GLY A 61 2.24 14.22 -5.14
C GLY A 61 2.58 13.90 -6.60
N GLY A 62 1.84 14.51 -7.52
CA GLY A 62 2.14 14.41 -8.95
C GLY A 62 3.19 15.41 -9.34
N GLY A 63 4.19 15.75 -8.94
CA GLY A 63 5.25 16.69 -9.36
C GLY A 63 4.75 18.05 -9.89
N SER A 64 5.65 18.89 -10.32
CA SER A 64 5.38 20.25 -10.83
C SER A 64 4.45 20.30 -12.06
N ASN A 65 4.15 19.17 -12.68
CA ASN A 65 3.25 19.04 -13.83
C ASN A 65 1.78 18.84 -13.47
N ASP A 66 1.43 18.61 -12.18
CA ASP A 66 0.02 18.55 -11.75
C ASP A 66 -0.74 19.87 -11.96
N ALA A 67 -0.02 20.98 -12.06
CA ALA A 67 -0.60 22.28 -12.40
C ALA A 67 -1.11 22.37 -13.86
N SER A 68 -0.87 21.36 -14.69
CA SER A 68 -1.16 21.40 -16.14
C SER A 68 -2.41 20.62 -16.56
N GLY A 69 -3.39 20.39 -15.65
CA GLY A 69 -4.71 19.88 -16.03
C GLY A 69 -4.82 18.36 -16.17
N MET A 70 -3.86 17.60 -15.65
CA MET A 70 -4.03 16.12 -15.56
C MET A 70 -5.12 15.79 -14.54
N ASN A 71 -6.02 14.88 -14.92
CA ASN A 71 -6.97 14.36 -13.96
C ASN A 71 -6.30 13.40 -12.98
N ARG A 72 -6.95 13.16 -11.83
CA ARG A 72 -6.41 12.32 -10.76
C ARG A 72 -6.06 10.90 -11.22
N GLU A 73 -6.84 10.34 -12.11
CA GLU A 73 -6.62 9.02 -12.69
C GLU A 73 -5.30 8.95 -13.47
N GLN A 74 -5.01 9.98 -14.26
CA GLN A 74 -3.74 10.08 -15.02
C GLN A 74 -2.54 10.19 -14.11
N VAL A 75 -2.65 10.93 -13.00
CA VAL A 75 -1.59 11.06 -11.99
C VAL A 75 -1.30 9.70 -11.35
N ILE A 76 -2.32 9.00 -10.88
CA ILE A 76 -2.17 7.66 -10.30
C ILE A 76 -1.60 6.67 -11.32
N ALA A 77 -2.02 6.74 -12.58
CA ALA A 77 -1.47 5.91 -13.65
C ALA A 77 0.04 6.20 -13.89
N SER A 78 0.44 7.46 -13.82
CA SER A 78 1.86 7.84 -13.93
C SER A 78 2.68 7.31 -12.75
N ILE A 79 2.15 7.45 -11.54
CA ILE A 79 2.79 6.92 -10.31
C ILE A 79 2.93 5.40 -10.41
N SER A 80 1.87 4.68 -10.78
CA SER A 80 1.87 3.21 -10.91
C SER A 80 2.98 2.73 -11.86
N ARG A 81 3.04 3.30 -13.07
CA ARG A 81 4.11 2.96 -14.03
C ARG A 81 5.50 3.30 -13.49
N GLY A 82 5.63 4.44 -12.82
CA GLY A 82 6.91 4.86 -12.23
C GLY A 82 7.38 3.95 -11.11
N LEU A 83 6.47 3.45 -10.27
CA LEU A 83 6.78 2.48 -9.22
C LEU A 83 7.19 1.13 -9.81
N LYS A 84 6.54 0.68 -10.88
CA LYS A 84 6.95 -0.52 -11.60
C LYS A 84 8.36 -0.39 -12.19
N ALA A 85 8.69 0.77 -12.76
CA ALA A 85 10.03 1.06 -13.25
C ALA A 85 11.06 1.08 -12.11
N LEU A 86 10.73 1.70 -10.98
CA LEU A 86 11.59 1.76 -9.81
C LEU A 86 11.87 0.36 -9.23
N ALA A 87 10.84 -0.47 -9.10
CA ALA A 87 10.99 -1.86 -8.63
C ALA A 87 11.97 -2.66 -9.50
N LYS A 88 11.86 -2.52 -10.83
CA LYS A 88 12.79 -3.17 -11.77
C LYS A 88 14.20 -2.60 -11.71
N GLU A 89 14.34 -1.28 -11.59
CA GLU A 89 15.63 -0.59 -11.53
C GLU A 89 16.45 -1.00 -10.31
N LEU A 90 15.78 -1.09 -9.15
CA LEU A 90 16.44 -1.39 -7.88
C LEU A 90 16.48 -2.90 -7.57
N GLU A 91 15.78 -3.72 -8.37
CA GLU A 91 15.56 -5.15 -8.10
C GLU A 91 14.97 -5.38 -6.70
N VAL A 92 13.99 -4.54 -6.32
CA VAL A 92 13.33 -4.56 -5.01
C VAL A 92 11.83 -4.61 -5.21
N PRO A 93 11.11 -5.52 -4.52
CA PRO A 93 9.65 -5.51 -4.54
C PRO A 93 9.10 -4.22 -3.93
N VAL A 94 8.00 -3.73 -4.52
CA VAL A 94 7.26 -2.56 -4.05
C VAL A 94 5.85 -3.00 -3.68
N ILE A 95 5.45 -2.78 -2.44
CA ILE A 95 4.07 -2.91 -1.97
C ILE A 95 3.49 -1.50 -1.90
N ALA A 96 2.44 -1.25 -2.66
CA ALA A 96 1.75 0.03 -2.63
C ALA A 96 0.31 -0.18 -2.16
N LEU A 97 -0.05 0.49 -1.07
CA LEU A 97 -1.42 0.53 -0.60
C LEU A 97 -2.24 1.47 -1.48
N SER A 98 -3.48 1.10 -1.75
CA SER A 98 -4.39 1.92 -2.55
C SER A 98 -5.77 1.90 -1.94
N GLN A 99 -6.38 3.07 -1.85
CA GLN A 99 -7.77 3.20 -1.43
C GLN A 99 -8.69 2.70 -2.54
N LEU A 100 -9.72 1.96 -2.16
CA LEU A 100 -10.77 1.53 -3.09
C LEU A 100 -11.79 2.65 -3.35
N SER A 101 -12.51 2.52 -4.45
CA SER A 101 -13.65 3.37 -4.75
C SER A 101 -14.73 3.25 -3.67
N ARG A 102 -15.33 4.36 -3.27
CA ARG A 102 -16.47 4.38 -2.33
C ARG A 102 -17.69 3.63 -2.85
N GLN A 103 -17.72 3.28 -4.13
CA GLN A 103 -18.80 2.47 -4.72
C GLN A 103 -18.92 1.08 -4.09
N VAL A 104 -17.83 0.53 -3.52
CA VAL A 104 -17.87 -0.72 -2.74
C VAL A 104 -18.81 -0.60 -1.56
N GLU A 105 -18.78 0.54 -0.85
CA GLU A 105 -19.59 0.79 0.35
C GLU A 105 -21.10 0.94 0.05
N VAL A 106 -21.43 1.49 -1.13
CA VAL A 106 -22.83 1.73 -1.53
C VAL A 106 -23.40 0.59 -2.37
N ARG A 107 -22.58 -0.38 -2.78
CA ARG A 107 -23.04 -1.55 -3.54
C ARG A 107 -23.99 -2.38 -2.69
N GLY A 108 -25.17 -2.71 -3.22
CA GLY A 108 -26.09 -3.65 -2.60
C GLY A 108 -25.55 -5.08 -2.66
N GLY A 109 -25.85 -5.89 -1.65
CA GLY A 109 -25.45 -7.31 -1.59
C GLY A 109 -23.98 -7.49 -1.19
N ASN A 110 -23.26 -8.35 -1.92
CA ASN A 110 -21.90 -8.70 -1.59
C ASN A 110 -20.93 -7.50 -1.74
N LYS A 111 -20.26 -7.14 -0.65
CA LYS A 111 -19.30 -6.03 -0.57
C LYS A 111 -17.85 -6.50 -0.69
N LYS A 112 -17.60 -7.74 -1.10
CA LYS A 112 -16.23 -8.20 -1.38
C LYS A 112 -15.60 -7.32 -2.45
N PRO A 113 -14.41 -6.79 -2.21
CA PRO A 113 -13.69 -5.98 -3.20
C PRO A 113 -13.36 -6.78 -4.46
N MET A 114 -13.39 -6.12 -5.60
CA MET A 114 -13.03 -6.69 -6.90
C MET A 114 -12.17 -5.70 -7.71
N LEU A 115 -11.53 -6.17 -8.77
CA LEU A 115 -10.61 -5.35 -9.59
C LEU A 115 -11.27 -4.07 -10.14
N SER A 116 -12.57 -4.12 -10.48
CA SER A 116 -13.32 -2.94 -10.92
C SER A 116 -13.43 -1.84 -9.85
N ASP A 117 -13.20 -2.16 -8.57
CA ASP A 117 -13.23 -1.19 -7.48
C ASP A 117 -11.95 -0.35 -7.39
N LEU A 118 -10.91 -0.73 -8.16
CA LEU A 118 -9.73 0.10 -8.45
C LEU A 118 -10.00 1.14 -9.56
N ARG A 119 -11.24 1.51 -9.82
CA ARG A 119 -11.72 2.20 -11.02
C ARG A 119 -11.11 3.58 -11.28
N GLU A 120 -10.68 4.30 -10.26
CA GLU A 120 -9.89 5.54 -10.42
C GLU A 120 -8.41 5.24 -10.72
N SER A 121 -8.06 3.95 -10.88
CA SER A 121 -6.71 3.45 -10.95
C SER A 121 -6.61 2.21 -11.86
N GLY A 122 -7.35 2.16 -12.96
CA GLY A 122 -7.31 1.06 -13.93
C GLY A 122 -5.89 0.72 -14.40
N ALA A 123 -4.99 1.70 -14.38
CA ALA A 123 -3.58 1.49 -14.65
C ALA A 123 -2.89 0.63 -13.57
N ILE A 124 -3.29 0.75 -12.29
CA ILE A 124 -2.72 -0.09 -11.20
C ILE A 124 -2.99 -1.56 -11.51
N GLU A 125 -4.22 -1.88 -11.93
CA GLU A 125 -4.56 -3.26 -12.29
C GLU A 125 -3.65 -3.78 -13.40
N GLN A 126 -3.35 -2.97 -14.42
CA GLN A 126 -2.49 -3.39 -15.54
C GLN A 126 -1.02 -3.53 -15.14
N ASP A 127 -0.50 -2.58 -14.39
CA ASP A 127 0.92 -2.47 -14.04
C ASP A 127 1.33 -3.46 -12.93
N ALA A 128 0.46 -3.70 -11.94
CA ALA A 128 0.76 -4.58 -10.82
C ALA A 128 0.93 -6.05 -11.26
N ASP A 129 1.90 -6.75 -10.69
CA ASP A 129 2.06 -8.19 -10.88
C ASP A 129 1.07 -8.97 -10.01
N MET A 130 0.72 -8.41 -8.86
CA MET A 130 -0.22 -8.97 -7.92
C MET A 130 -1.15 -7.86 -7.39
N VAL A 131 -2.43 -8.18 -7.27
CA VAL A 131 -3.42 -7.32 -6.60
C VAL A 131 -4.07 -8.14 -5.51
N MET A 132 -3.99 -7.61 -4.28
CA MET A 132 -4.60 -8.22 -3.11
C MET A 132 -5.57 -7.24 -2.47
N PHE A 133 -6.72 -7.73 -2.03
CA PHE A 133 -7.67 -6.97 -1.24
C PHE A 133 -7.72 -7.51 0.18
N ILE A 134 -7.91 -6.61 1.13
CA ILE A 134 -8.22 -6.96 2.52
C ILE A 134 -9.73 -6.79 2.68
N TYR A 135 -10.40 -7.84 3.10
CA TYR A 135 -11.85 -7.86 3.33
C TYR A 135 -12.15 -8.33 4.75
N ARG A 136 -13.04 -7.63 5.42
CA ARG A 136 -13.53 -7.97 6.76
C ARG A 136 -15.03 -8.17 6.73
N PRO A 137 -15.51 -9.44 6.71
CA PRO A 137 -16.95 -9.74 6.65
C PRO A 137 -17.72 -9.17 7.84
N ASP A 138 -17.13 -9.23 9.04
CA ASP A 138 -17.74 -8.74 10.28
C ASP A 138 -18.04 -7.22 10.25
N TYR A 139 -17.20 -6.45 9.56
CA TYR A 139 -17.42 -5.01 9.37
C TYR A 139 -18.72 -4.70 8.61
N TYR A 140 -19.13 -5.59 7.72
CA TYR A 140 -20.33 -5.44 6.90
C TYR A 140 -21.55 -6.20 7.47
N ASN A 141 -21.46 -6.77 8.67
CA ASN A 141 -22.53 -7.57 9.31
C ASN A 141 -23.07 -8.68 8.39
N MET A 142 -22.20 -9.32 7.63
CA MET A 142 -22.59 -10.43 6.74
C MET A 142 -22.78 -11.67 7.61
N GLU A 143 -24.05 -12.01 7.90
CA GLU A 143 -24.40 -13.21 8.67
C GLU A 143 -23.87 -14.47 7.97
N GLY A 144 -23.09 -15.28 8.70
CA GLY A 144 -22.58 -16.58 8.24
C GLY A 144 -21.24 -16.55 7.49
N GLU A 145 -20.64 -15.40 7.25
CA GLU A 145 -19.28 -15.31 6.68
C GLU A 145 -18.25 -14.89 7.72
N GLY A 146 -17.40 -15.83 8.12
CA GLY A 146 -16.24 -15.60 8.99
C GLY A 146 -16.55 -15.58 10.50
N SER A 147 -15.51 -15.72 11.30
CA SER A 147 -15.56 -15.48 12.75
C SER A 147 -15.32 -13.99 13.05
N PRO A 148 -15.83 -13.47 14.17
CA PRO A 148 -15.48 -12.13 14.63
C PRO A 148 -13.95 -11.94 14.61
N ASP A 149 -13.48 -10.78 14.19
CA ASP A 149 -12.06 -10.41 14.11
C ASP A 149 -11.23 -11.10 13.00
N GLN A 150 -11.86 -11.82 12.07
CA GLN A 150 -11.16 -12.36 10.90
C GLN A 150 -11.12 -11.37 9.74
N ALA A 151 -9.97 -11.31 9.07
CA ALA A 151 -9.80 -10.63 7.79
C ALA A 151 -9.41 -11.66 6.73
N GLN A 152 -9.99 -11.54 5.55
CA GLN A 152 -9.67 -12.34 4.37
C GLN A 152 -8.72 -11.54 3.47
N ILE A 153 -7.71 -12.21 2.93
CA ILE A 153 -6.87 -11.67 1.88
C ILE A 153 -7.31 -12.30 0.56
N ILE A 154 -7.81 -11.47 -0.35
CA ILE A 154 -8.28 -11.90 -1.66
C ILE A 154 -7.20 -11.58 -2.69
N VAL A 155 -6.53 -12.60 -3.21
CA VAL A 155 -5.60 -12.46 -4.34
C VAL A 155 -6.41 -12.39 -5.62
N ALA A 156 -6.77 -11.18 -6.06
CA ALA A 156 -7.63 -10.96 -7.22
C ALA A 156 -6.87 -10.98 -8.56
N LYS A 157 -5.57 -10.71 -8.53
CA LYS A 157 -4.68 -10.83 -9.68
C LYS A 157 -3.34 -11.38 -9.24
N HIS A 158 -2.80 -12.32 -10.00
CA HIS A 158 -1.45 -12.81 -9.86
C HIS A 158 -0.88 -13.20 -11.22
N ARG A 159 0.13 -12.46 -11.72
CA ARG A 159 0.65 -12.63 -13.08
C ARG A 159 1.25 -14.02 -13.32
N ASN A 160 1.93 -14.59 -12.34
CA ASN A 160 2.68 -15.84 -12.43
C ASN A 160 2.19 -16.90 -11.43
N GLY A 161 0.99 -16.75 -10.86
CA GLY A 161 0.45 -17.68 -9.88
C GLY A 161 -1.08 -17.74 -9.90
N GLN A 162 -1.63 -18.44 -8.94
CA GLN A 162 -3.07 -18.61 -8.80
C GLN A 162 -3.70 -17.42 -8.05
N THR A 163 -4.94 -17.12 -8.38
CA THR A 163 -5.82 -16.25 -7.61
C THR A 163 -6.59 -17.07 -6.61
N GLY A 164 -7.06 -16.46 -5.50
CA GLY A 164 -7.80 -17.17 -4.46
C GLY A 164 -7.99 -16.32 -3.20
N GLU A 165 -8.54 -16.94 -2.18
CA GLU A 165 -8.79 -16.32 -0.87
C GLU A 165 -8.00 -17.07 0.20
N ILE A 166 -7.44 -16.31 1.16
CA ILE A 166 -6.67 -16.81 2.30
C ILE A 166 -7.27 -16.23 3.56
#